data_30522e677ee22f2df2fba5d4531a9835
#
_entry.id   30522e677ee22f2df2fba5d4531a9835
#
_cell.length_a   1.000
_cell.length_b   1.000
_cell.length_c   1.000
_cell.angle_alpha   90.00
_cell.angle_beta   90.00
_cell.angle_gamma   90.00
#
_symmetry.space_group_name_H-M   'P 1'
#
loop_
_entity.id
_entity.type
_entity.pdbx_description
1 polymer ?
#
loop_
_entity_poly.entity_id
_entity_poly.type
_entity_poly.pdbx_seq_one_letter_code
_entity_poly.pdbx_strand_id
1 'polypeptide(L)'
;MKTLNLVGPDAVEVADRLVPRLDGRVATVETLPETAARDTDAGAAYGLSPDGSWIGAGDGRDLPDLLDGLVPEFDYALTVGFADARLPTVAIGDADPAGDTLLTLTDAAADLDPVLDAAADLDPRITLESLVERAKASPLAERSGAIATFTGRVRVKDAADDTPTTHLEFEKYEGVAADRMRAIREELEARDGVFEVLMHHRTGVIREGEDIVFVVVLAGHREEAFRTVEDGINRLKDEVPIFKKETTENEEFWIHERA
;
A
#
# COMPACT_ATOMS: atom_id res chain seq x y z
N MET A 1 4.94 4.53 -0.51
CA MET A 1 5.80 4.03 -1.61
C MET A 1 4.97 3.94 -2.89
N LYS A 2 5.40 4.57 -3.96
CA LYS A 2 4.76 4.45 -5.29
C LYS A 2 5.30 3.22 -6.01
N THR A 3 4.41 2.44 -6.64
CA THR A 3 4.82 1.19 -7.28
C THR A 3 4.55 1.27 -8.78
N LEU A 4 5.58 1.04 -9.59
CA LEU A 4 5.51 1.03 -11.05
C LEU A 4 6.04 -0.30 -11.58
N ASN A 5 5.28 -0.95 -12.44
CA ASN A 5 5.68 -2.20 -13.08
C ASN A 5 6.22 -1.93 -14.50
N LEU A 6 7.27 -2.61 -14.87
CA LEU A 6 7.92 -2.54 -16.17
C LEU A 6 7.84 -3.91 -16.83
N VAL A 7 7.18 -4.02 -17.97
CA VAL A 7 6.96 -5.31 -18.66
C VAL A 7 7.35 -5.21 -20.12
N GLY A 8 8.16 -6.14 -20.56
CA GLY A 8 8.57 -6.27 -21.95
C GLY A 8 10.06 -6.46 -22.13
N PRO A 9 10.54 -6.48 -23.38
CA PRO A 9 11.96 -6.55 -23.68
C PRO A 9 12.74 -5.41 -23.01
N ASP A 10 13.91 -5.71 -22.49
CA ASP A 10 14.83 -4.72 -21.92
C ASP A 10 14.27 -3.92 -20.72
N ALA A 11 13.23 -4.44 -20.03
CA ALA A 11 12.62 -3.79 -18.89
C ALA A 11 13.61 -3.51 -17.74
N VAL A 12 14.63 -4.37 -17.56
CA VAL A 12 15.74 -4.15 -16.61
C VAL A 12 16.53 -2.91 -16.98
N GLU A 13 16.88 -2.73 -18.28
CA GLU A 13 17.60 -1.54 -18.74
C GLU A 13 16.79 -0.26 -18.52
N VAL A 14 15.48 -0.31 -18.73
CA VAL A 14 14.58 0.82 -18.44
C VAL A 14 14.60 1.13 -16.94
N ALA A 15 14.52 0.11 -16.06
CA ALA A 15 14.61 0.29 -14.63
C ALA A 15 15.92 0.94 -14.20
N ASP A 16 17.08 0.45 -14.72
CA ASP A 16 18.39 1.00 -14.42
C ASP A 16 18.54 2.47 -14.83
N ARG A 17 17.86 2.88 -15.91
CA ARG A 17 17.82 4.27 -16.36
C ARG A 17 16.86 5.15 -15.54
N LEU A 18 15.80 4.58 -14.96
CA LEU A 18 14.82 5.29 -14.13
C LEU A 18 15.34 5.52 -12.72
N VAL A 19 15.97 4.52 -12.08
CA VAL A 19 16.43 4.58 -10.69
C VAL A 19 17.17 5.88 -10.35
N PRO A 20 18.20 6.33 -11.11
CA PRO A 20 18.94 7.56 -10.77
C PRO A 20 18.15 8.86 -11.01
N ARG A 21 16.96 8.79 -11.61
CA ARG A 21 16.12 9.94 -11.98
C ARG A 21 14.92 10.12 -11.05
N LEU A 22 14.58 9.09 -10.27
CA LEU A 22 13.52 9.16 -9.27
C LEU A 22 14.05 9.84 -8.01
N ASP A 23 13.28 10.77 -7.46
CA ASP A 23 13.64 11.49 -6.24
C ASP A 23 13.20 10.69 -5.01
N GLY A 24 14.15 10.17 -4.27
CA GLY A 24 13.93 9.34 -3.08
C GLY A 24 14.62 7.98 -3.13
N ARG A 25 14.28 7.12 -2.16
CA ARG A 25 14.80 5.75 -2.09
C ARG A 25 14.00 4.83 -3.01
N VAL A 26 14.69 4.13 -3.88
CA VAL A 26 14.08 3.22 -4.86
C VAL A 26 14.47 1.78 -4.57
N ALA A 27 13.48 0.88 -4.52
CA ALA A 27 13.67 -0.57 -4.55
C ALA A 27 13.39 -1.10 -5.96
N THR A 28 14.16 -2.08 -6.41
CA THR A 28 13.87 -2.87 -7.61
C THR A 28 13.49 -4.30 -7.21
N VAL A 29 12.45 -4.84 -7.82
CA VAL A 29 11.97 -6.19 -7.62
C VAL A 29 11.85 -6.86 -8.98
N GLU A 30 12.65 -7.90 -9.22
CA GLU A 30 12.72 -8.57 -10.51
C GLU A 30 12.19 -10.00 -10.42
N THR A 31 11.58 -10.48 -11.49
CA THR A 31 11.28 -11.91 -11.61
C THR A 31 12.58 -12.70 -11.71
N LEU A 32 12.74 -13.69 -10.83
CA LEU A 32 13.87 -14.60 -10.87
C LEU A 32 13.51 -15.86 -11.65
N PRO A 33 14.44 -16.42 -12.44
CA PRO A 33 14.25 -17.76 -13.01
C PRO A 33 14.18 -18.80 -11.86
N GLU A 34 13.40 -19.88 -12.06
CA GLU A 34 13.20 -20.95 -11.05
C GLU A 34 14.51 -21.49 -10.45
N THR A 35 15.60 -21.47 -11.23
CA THR A 35 16.92 -21.95 -10.82
C THR A 35 17.74 -20.96 -10.00
N ALA A 36 17.27 -19.72 -9.84
CA ALA A 36 18.01 -18.68 -9.12
C ALA A 36 17.69 -18.66 -7.60
N ALA A 37 16.69 -19.42 -7.15
CA ALA A 37 16.39 -19.55 -5.74
C ALA A 37 17.57 -20.18 -5.02
N ARG A 38 18.04 -19.53 -3.93
CA ARG A 38 19.08 -20.09 -3.07
C ARG A 38 18.49 -21.29 -2.33
N ASP A 39 19.02 -22.48 -2.58
CA ASP A 39 18.67 -23.67 -1.82
C ASP A 39 19.18 -23.48 -0.39
N THR A 40 18.27 -23.41 0.54
CA THR A 40 18.56 -23.30 1.98
C THR A 40 17.51 -24.09 2.77
N ASP A 41 17.96 -24.88 3.74
CA ASP A 41 17.06 -25.58 4.68
C ASP A 41 16.36 -24.59 5.65
N ALA A 42 16.77 -23.34 5.67
CA ALA A 42 16.14 -22.28 6.45
C ALA A 42 15.08 -21.57 5.59
N GLY A 43 13.90 -21.28 6.15
CA GLY A 43 12.84 -20.53 5.48
C GLY A 43 13.27 -19.13 5.01
N ALA A 44 14.35 -18.57 5.60
CA ALA A 44 15.02 -17.36 5.11
C ALA A 44 16.49 -17.31 5.53
N ALA A 45 17.34 -16.72 4.69
CA ALA A 45 18.75 -16.51 4.98
C ALA A 45 19.14 -15.05 4.64
N TYR A 46 19.78 -14.38 5.58
CA TYR A 46 20.24 -12.99 5.40
C TYR A 46 21.75 -12.92 5.57
N GLY A 47 22.41 -12.15 4.71
CA GLY A 47 23.80 -11.74 4.87
C GLY A 47 23.84 -10.25 5.15
N LEU A 48 24.56 -9.82 6.20
CA LEU A 48 24.73 -8.43 6.59
C LEU A 48 26.21 -8.10 6.63
N SER A 49 26.60 -7.04 5.93
CA SER A 49 27.97 -6.52 5.93
C SER A 49 28.15 -5.43 7.00
N PRO A 50 29.39 -5.16 7.45
CA PRO A 50 29.65 -4.13 8.45
C PRO A 50 29.29 -2.70 8.02
N ASP A 51 29.22 -2.43 6.73
CA ASP A 51 28.81 -1.15 6.14
C ASP A 51 27.28 -0.99 6.05
N GLY A 52 26.51 -2.00 6.50
CA GLY A 52 25.06 -2.00 6.46
C GLY A 52 24.47 -2.53 5.15
N SER A 53 25.28 -2.92 4.16
CA SER A 53 24.77 -3.61 2.97
C SER A 53 24.32 -5.03 3.34
N TRP A 54 23.24 -5.49 2.70
CA TRP A 54 22.67 -6.80 3.01
C TRP A 54 22.13 -7.50 1.76
N ILE A 55 22.04 -8.82 1.84
CA ILE A 55 21.37 -9.68 0.88
C ILE A 55 20.43 -10.62 1.63
N GLY A 56 19.31 -10.98 1.01
CA GLY A 56 18.35 -11.93 1.60
C GLY A 56 17.83 -12.90 0.54
N ALA A 57 17.51 -14.11 0.96
CA ALA A 57 16.82 -15.12 0.18
C ALA A 57 15.90 -15.93 1.10
N GLY A 58 14.78 -16.40 0.57
CA GLY A 58 13.80 -17.18 1.32
C GLY A 58 12.70 -17.68 0.41
N ASP A 59 11.70 -18.32 1.01
CA ASP A 59 10.52 -18.81 0.32
C ASP A 59 9.22 -18.26 0.93
N GLY A 60 8.07 -18.58 0.32
CA GLY A 60 6.74 -18.32 0.88
C GLY A 60 6.27 -16.87 0.81
N ARG A 61 6.95 -15.97 0.07
CA ARG A 61 6.47 -14.59 -0.18
C ARG A 61 5.90 -14.47 -1.59
N ASP A 62 4.77 -13.82 -1.71
CA ASP A 62 4.28 -13.32 -2.98
C ASP A 62 4.73 -11.86 -3.23
N LEU A 63 4.40 -11.34 -4.42
CA LEU A 63 4.76 -9.96 -4.77
C LEU A 63 4.07 -8.91 -3.87
N PRO A 64 2.77 -9.01 -3.56
CA PRO A 64 2.11 -8.13 -2.60
C PRO A 64 2.80 -8.08 -1.24
N ASP A 65 3.13 -9.24 -0.64
CA ASP A 65 3.82 -9.33 0.65
C ASP A 65 5.19 -8.66 0.62
N LEU A 66 5.93 -8.89 -0.48
CA LEU A 66 7.24 -8.26 -0.65
C LEU A 66 7.13 -6.73 -0.75
N LEU A 67 6.18 -6.25 -1.55
CA LEU A 67 5.94 -4.82 -1.72
C LEU A 67 5.49 -4.16 -0.40
N ASP A 68 4.62 -4.81 0.38
CA ASP A 68 4.19 -4.29 1.69
C ASP A 68 5.37 -4.13 2.65
N GLY A 69 6.29 -5.10 2.64
CA GLY A 69 7.52 -5.02 3.44
C GLY A 69 8.47 -3.90 3.04
N LEU A 70 8.42 -3.41 1.80
CA LEU A 70 9.26 -2.32 1.30
C LEU A 70 8.68 -0.93 1.61
N VAL A 71 7.36 -0.82 1.82
CA VAL A 71 6.67 0.48 1.98
C VAL A 71 7.27 1.40 3.05
N PRO A 72 7.69 0.91 4.25
CA PRO A 72 8.24 1.77 5.29
C PRO A 72 9.59 2.39 4.95
N GLU A 73 10.32 1.80 4.01
CA GLU A 73 11.72 2.15 3.76
C GLU A 73 11.98 2.85 2.43
N PHE A 74 11.07 2.72 1.45
CA PHE A 74 11.28 3.18 0.09
C PHE A 74 10.16 4.12 -0.38
N ASP A 75 10.54 5.10 -1.21
CA ASP A 75 9.61 6.03 -1.85
C ASP A 75 9.02 5.43 -3.13
N TYR A 76 9.82 4.63 -3.83
CA TYR A 76 9.43 3.93 -5.06
C TYR A 76 9.81 2.46 -5.02
N ALA A 77 8.96 1.63 -5.65
CA ALA A 77 9.29 0.27 -6.04
C ALA A 77 9.10 0.10 -7.55
N LEU A 78 10.15 -0.27 -8.26
CA LEU A 78 10.10 -0.67 -9.66
C LEU A 78 10.05 -2.20 -9.70
N THR A 79 8.92 -2.75 -10.15
CA THR A 79 8.80 -4.19 -10.40
C THR A 79 9.09 -4.50 -11.86
N VAL A 80 9.84 -5.55 -12.15
CA VAL A 80 10.33 -5.85 -13.50
C VAL A 80 9.96 -7.27 -13.88
N GLY A 81 9.24 -7.42 -14.99
CA GLY A 81 8.88 -8.71 -15.56
C GLY A 81 7.62 -9.38 -14.98
N PHE A 82 6.85 -8.71 -14.14
CA PHE A 82 5.61 -9.25 -13.56
C PHE A 82 4.41 -8.98 -14.48
N ALA A 83 4.32 -9.68 -15.62
CA ALA A 83 3.29 -9.44 -16.63
C ALA A 83 1.86 -9.70 -16.10
N ASP A 84 1.67 -10.65 -15.19
CA ASP A 84 0.38 -11.02 -14.61
C ASP A 84 -0.02 -10.16 -13.41
N ALA A 85 0.86 -9.26 -12.94
CA ALA A 85 0.57 -8.40 -11.81
C ALA A 85 -0.38 -7.26 -12.21
N ARG A 86 -1.44 -7.05 -11.41
CA ARG A 86 -2.34 -5.91 -11.60
C ARG A 86 -1.78 -4.66 -10.92
N LEU A 87 -0.71 -4.13 -11.48
CA LEU A 87 -0.03 -2.92 -11.03
C LEU A 87 -0.07 -1.88 -12.16
N PRO A 88 0.03 -0.57 -11.82
CA PRO A 88 0.28 0.46 -12.82
C PRO A 88 1.54 0.11 -13.62
N THR A 89 1.40 -0.04 -14.93
CA THR A 89 2.44 -0.65 -15.77
C THR A 89 2.87 0.25 -16.91
N VAL A 90 4.17 0.27 -17.17
CA VAL A 90 4.76 0.73 -18.43
C VAL A 90 5.07 -0.51 -19.27
N ALA A 91 4.40 -0.63 -20.39
CA ALA A 91 4.67 -1.66 -21.37
C ALA A 91 5.85 -1.26 -22.28
N ILE A 92 6.70 -2.22 -22.68
CA ILE A 92 7.84 -1.99 -23.57
C ILE A 92 7.70 -2.90 -24.79
N GLY A 93 7.77 -2.31 -25.98
CA GLY A 93 7.52 -3.02 -27.23
C GLY A 93 6.09 -3.50 -27.34
N ASP A 94 5.92 -4.78 -27.69
CA ASP A 94 4.60 -5.42 -27.89
C ASP A 94 4.10 -6.14 -26.61
N ALA A 95 4.58 -5.76 -25.42
CA ALA A 95 4.14 -6.37 -24.17
C ALA A 95 2.68 -6.05 -23.86
N ASP A 96 1.93 -7.06 -23.40
CA ASP A 96 0.50 -6.97 -23.03
C ASP A 96 0.33 -7.38 -21.54
N PRO A 97 0.58 -6.47 -20.59
CA PRO A 97 0.47 -6.76 -19.16
C PRO A 97 -0.98 -6.82 -18.70
N ALA A 98 -1.25 -7.59 -17.64
CA ALA A 98 -2.58 -7.69 -17.03
C ALA A 98 -2.99 -6.45 -16.21
N GLY A 99 -2.04 -5.60 -15.83
CA GLY A 99 -2.26 -4.36 -15.07
C GLY A 99 -2.67 -3.18 -15.96
N ASP A 100 -3.02 -2.07 -15.32
CA ASP A 100 -3.34 -0.82 -16.02
C ASP A 100 -2.11 -0.28 -16.74
N THR A 101 -2.14 -0.26 -18.07
CA THR A 101 -1.05 0.28 -18.89
C THR A 101 -1.13 1.80 -18.90
N LEU A 102 -0.21 2.44 -18.20
CA LEU A 102 -0.09 3.91 -18.13
C LEU A 102 0.42 4.49 -19.45
N LEU A 103 1.44 3.85 -20.01
CA LEU A 103 2.04 4.21 -21.29
C LEU A 103 2.84 3.04 -21.87
N THR A 104 3.15 3.15 -23.17
CA THR A 104 3.97 2.16 -23.88
C THR A 104 5.22 2.82 -24.45
N LEU A 105 6.39 2.25 -24.16
CA LEU A 105 7.67 2.62 -24.74
C LEU A 105 7.94 1.75 -25.98
N THR A 106 8.54 2.30 -27.01
CA THR A 106 8.93 1.52 -28.19
C THR A 106 10.08 0.54 -27.91
N ASP A 107 11.04 0.97 -27.10
CA ASP A 107 12.24 0.23 -26.70
C ASP A 107 12.88 0.87 -25.45
N ALA A 108 13.98 0.29 -24.99
CA ALA A 108 14.71 0.79 -23.83
C ALA A 108 15.39 2.17 -24.05
N ALA A 109 15.63 2.60 -25.28
CA ALA A 109 16.25 3.89 -25.59
C ALA A 109 15.24 5.06 -25.61
N ALA A 110 13.94 4.77 -25.47
CA ALA A 110 12.87 5.78 -25.46
C ALA A 110 13.10 6.87 -24.40
N ASP A 111 12.46 8.00 -24.61
CA ASP A 111 12.41 9.08 -23.61
C ASP A 111 11.64 8.64 -22.36
N LEU A 112 12.23 8.85 -21.19
CA LEU A 112 11.67 8.47 -19.90
C LEU A 112 10.97 9.61 -19.16
N ASP A 113 10.98 10.85 -19.68
CA ASP A 113 10.28 11.97 -19.03
C ASP A 113 8.78 11.66 -18.80
N PRO A 114 8.04 11.10 -19.78
CA PRO A 114 6.64 10.72 -19.57
C PRO A 114 6.46 9.63 -18.50
N VAL A 115 7.45 8.74 -18.32
CA VAL A 115 7.41 7.70 -17.27
C VAL A 115 7.59 8.32 -15.89
N LEU A 116 8.49 9.29 -15.78
CA LEU A 116 8.72 10.02 -14.52
C LEU A 116 7.49 10.82 -14.12
N ASP A 117 6.84 11.50 -15.07
CA ASP A 117 5.59 12.22 -14.82
C ASP A 117 4.50 11.25 -14.35
N ALA A 118 4.30 10.14 -15.06
CA ALA A 118 3.34 9.12 -14.67
C ALA A 118 3.66 8.51 -13.28
N ALA A 119 4.92 8.23 -12.98
CA ALA A 119 5.35 7.73 -11.68
C ALA A 119 5.11 8.77 -10.56
N ALA A 120 5.26 10.06 -10.86
CA ALA A 120 4.99 11.13 -9.91
C ALA A 120 3.50 11.25 -9.55
N ASP A 121 2.61 10.90 -10.48
CA ASP A 121 1.15 10.98 -10.30
C ASP A 121 0.54 9.71 -9.66
N LEU A 122 1.33 8.63 -9.48
CA LEU A 122 0.84 7.41 -8.85
C LEU A 122 0.40 7.63 -7.40
N ASP A 123 -0.72 7.01 -7.04
CA ASP A 123 -1.12 6.88 -5.65
C ASP A 123 -0.12 6.00 -4.88
N PRO A 124 0.31 6.42 -3.68
CA PRO A 124 1.23 5.63 -2.90
C PRO A 124 0.55 4.41 -2.28
N ARG A 125 1.21 3.26 -2.33
CA ARG A 125 0.89 2.09 -1.51
C ARG A 125 1.14 2.45 -0.04
N ILE A 126 0.16 2.20 0.81
CA ILE A 126 0.20 2.53 2.24
C ILE A 126 -0.10 1.26 3.04
N THR A 127 0.72 0.99 4.06
CA THR A 127 0.55 -0.08 5.03
C THR A 127 0.40 0.50 6.43
N LEU A 128 -0.10 -0.30 7.40
CA LEU A 128 -0.15 0.10 8.79
C LEU A 128 1.24 0.49 9.31
N GLU A 129 2.25 -0.33 8.97
CA GLU A 129 3.64 -0.12 9.39
C GLU A 129 4.16 1.25 8.91
N SER A 130 3.89 1.60 7.64
CA SER A 130 4.32 2.89 7.10
C SER A 130 3.67 4.08 7.81
N LEU A 131 2.40 3.95 8.22
CA LEU A 131 1.73 4.98 9.00
C LEU A 131 2.27 5.06 10.42
N VAL A 132 2.60 3.93 11.05
CA VAL A 132 3.23 3.90 12.37
C VAL A 132 4.62 4.51 12.33
N GLU A 133 5.45 4.20 11.33
CA GLU A 133 6.77 4.82 11.18
C GLU A 133 6.66 6.34 10.92
N ARG A 134 5.69 6.76 10.14
CA ARG A 134 5.38 8.18 9.95
C ARG A 134 4.99 8.87 11.27
N ALA A 135 4.14 8.23 12.09
CA ALA A 135 3.77 8.75 13.40
C ALA A 135 4.98 8.86 14.33
N LYS A 136 5.89 7.88 14.32
CA LYS A 136 7.16 7.92 15.08
C LYS A 136 8.11 9.00 14.60
N ALA A 137 8.09 9.34 13.32
CA ALA A 137 8.89 10.41 12.73
C ALA A 137 8.28 11.82 12.91
N SER A 138 7.11 11.92 13.55
CA SER A 138 6.46 13.20 13.84
C SER A 138 7.36 14.12 14.67
N PRO A 139 7.42 15.44 14.39
CA PRO A 139 8.12 16.40 15.23
C PRO A 139 7.62 16.42 16.69
N LEU A 140 6.43 15.89 16.95
CA LEU A 140 5.82 15.82 18.28
C LEU A 140 6.04 14.47 18.98
N ALA A 141 6.74 13.52 18.34
CA ALA A 141 6.97 12.18 18.87
C ALA A 141 7.70 12.17 20.22
N GLU A 142 8.60 13.12 20.47
CA GLU A 142 9.31 13.28 21.77
C GLU A 142 8.37 13.49 22.95
N ARG A 143 7.16 14.01 22.72
CA ARG A 143 6.13 14.28 23.73
C ARG A 143 5.12 13.14 23.87
N SER A 144 5.22 12.15 23.00
CA SER A 144 4.26 11.04 22.93
C SER A 144 4.64 9.90 23.86
N GLY A 145 3.66 9.40 24.59
CA GLY A 145 3.77 8.18 25.40
C GLY A 145 2.95 7.03 24.82
N ALA A 146 2.19 7.26 23.73
CA ALA A 146 1.31 6.24 23.15
C ALA A 146 1.12 6.39 21.65
N ILE A 147 1.13 5.26 20.95
CA ILE A 147 0.60 5.11 19.59
C ILE A 147 -0.50 4.06 19.69
N ALA A 148 -1.72 4.40 19.25
CA ALA A 148 -2.81 3.46 19.09
C ALA A 148 -3.19 3.32 17.64
N THR A 149 -3.59 2.11 17.25
CA THR A 149 -3.93 1.77 15.87
C THR A 149 -5.25 1.02 15.78
N PHE A 150 -5.97 1.24 14.70
CA PHE A 150 -7.08 0.41 14.27
C PHE A 150 -6.82 -0.06 12.85
N THR A 151 -7.04 -1.37 12.61
CA THR A 151 -7.02 -1.97 11.29
C THR A 151 -8.36 -2.65 11.04
N GLY A 152 -9.07 -2.21 9.99
CA GLY A 152 -10.24 -2.91 9.48
C GLY A 152 -9.83 -3.89 8.40
N ARG A 153 -10.45 -5.10 8.39
CA ARG A 153 -10.11 -6.18 7.46
C ARG A 153 -11.35 -6.73 6.77
N VAL A 154 -11.17 -7.32 5.58
CA VAL A 154 -12.22 -8.09 4.92
C VAL A 154 -12.45 -9.38 5.70
N ARG A 155 -13.65 -9.53 6.29
CA ARG A 155 -14.06 -10.76 6.95
C ARG A 155 -14.54 -11.77 5.91
N VAL A 156 -14.15 -13.01 6.08
CA VAL A 156 -14.65 -14.10 5.24
C VAL A 156 -16.13 -14.36 5.52
N LYS A 157 -16.53 -14.28 6.79
CA LYS A 157 -17.92 -14.54 7.24
C LYS A 157 -18.27 -13.62 8.40
N ASP A 158 -19.52 -13.16 8.47
CA ASP A 158 -20.06 -12.47 9.62
C ASP A 158 -20.58 -13.45 10.69
N ALA A 159 -21.17 -14.56 10.26
CA ALA A 159 -21.61 -15.66 11.11
C ALA A 159 -21.10 -17.02 10.59
N ALA A 160 -21.14 -18.06 11.40
CA ALA A 160 -20.58 -19.37 11.06
C ALA A 160 -21.26 -20.03 9.84
N ASP A 161 -22.53 -19.74 9.61
CA ASP A 161 -23.39 -20.28 8.55
C ASP A 161 -23.53 -19.34 7.32
N ASP A 162 -22.85 -18.18 7.34
CA ASP A 162 -22.87 -17.25 6.20
C ASP A 162 -22.10 -17.80 4.98
N THR A 163 -22.54 -17.37 3.80
CA THR A 163 -21.78 -17.57 2.57
C THR A 163 -20.48 -16.79 2.64
N PRO A 164 -19.32 -17.42 2.32
CA PRO A 164 -18.05 -16.73 2.36
C PRO A 164 -18.00 -15.51 1.42
N THR A 165 -17.52 -14.38 1.94
CA THR A 165 -17.15 -13.21 1.15
C THR A 165 -15.80 -13.47 0.49
N THR A 166 -15.72 -13.32 -0.82
CA THR A 166 -14.48 -13.50 -1.60
C THR A 166 -13.68 -12.20 -1.69
N HIS A 167 -14.37 -11.09 -1.87
CA HIS A 167 -13.75 -9.76 -1.87
C HIS A 167 -14.79 -8.66 -1.64
N LEU A 168 -14.30 -7.51 -1.27
CA LEU A 168 -15.04 -6.24 -1.25
C LEU A 168 -14.43 -5.31 -2.29
N GLU A 169 -15.28 -4.55 -2.98
CA GLU A 169 -14.86 -3.47 -3.86
C GLU A 169 -15.26 -2.15 -3.23
N PHE A 170 -14.30 -1.23 -3.11
CA PHE A 170 -14.51 0.08 -2.53
C PHE A 170 -14.28 1.17 -3.57
N GLU A 171 -15.28 2.03 -3.69
CA GLU A 171 -15.20 3.26 -4.49
C GLU A 171 -15.35 4.47 -3.58
N LYS A 172 -14.70 5.57 -3.91
CA LYS A 172 -14.84 6.85 -3.19
C LYS A 172 -14.89 8.01 -4.18
N TYR A 173 -15.58 9.06 -3.79
CA TYR A 173 -15.44 10.35 -4.47
C TYR A 173 -14.16 11.02 -4.00
N GLU A 174 -13.06 10.85 -4.77
CA GLU A 174 -11.69 11.17 -4.36
C GLU A 174 -11.57 12.53 -3.65
N GLY A 175 -11.93 13.63 -4.29
CA GLY A 175 -11.80 14.96 -3.70
C GLY A 175 -12.60 15.12 -2.40
N VAL A 176 -13.86 14.68 -2.39
CA VAL A 176 -14.74 14.80 -1.21
C VAL A 176 -14.27 13.92 -0.06
N ALA A 177 -13.86 12.68 -0.37
CA ALA A 177 -13.36 11.76 0.65
C ALA A 177 -12.05 12.26 1.28
N ALA A 178 -11.12 12.75 0.47
CA ALA A 178 -9.85 13.32 0.94
C ALA A 178 -10.09 14.56 1.83
N ASP A 179 -10.95 15.49 1.41
CA ASP A 179 -11.29 16.69 2.19
C ASP A 179 -11.96 16.32 3.52
N ARG A 180 -12.85 15.33 3.50
CA ARG A 180 -13.52 14.90 4.72
C ARG A 180 -12.59 14.21 5.70
N MET A 181 -11.74 13.29 5.23
CA MET A 181 -10.70 12.66 6.06
C MET A 181 -9.74 13.70 6.65
N ARG A 182 -9.36 14.72 5.88
CA ARG A 182 -8.53 15.82 6.36
C ARG A 182 -9.22 16.58 7.50
N ALA A 183 -10.48 16.98 7.31
CA ALA A 183 -11.26 17.69 8.34
C ALA A 183 -11.40 16.87 9.63
N ILE A 184 -11.68 15.56 9.52
CA ILE A 184 -11.75 14.66 10.68
C ILE A 184 -10.40 14.64 11.43
N ARG A 185 -9.29 14.51 10.73
CA ARG A 185 -7.97 14.51 11.35
C ARG A 185 -7.69 15.81 12.09
N GLU A 186 -7.90 16.96 11.45
CA GLU A 186 -7.67 18.28 12.03
C GLU A 186 -8.51 18.48 13.30
N GLU A 187 -9.78 18.07 13.30
CA GLU A 187 -10.64 18.15 14.48
C GLU A 187 -10.20 17.20 15.61
N LEU A 188 -9.70 16.03 15.30
CA LEU A 188 -9.19 15.08 16.30
C LEU A 188 -7.83 15.53 16.86
N GLU A 189 -6.96 16.09 16.05
CA GLU A 189 -5.66 16.65 16.45
C GLU A 189 -5.80 17.92 17.30
N ALA A 190 -6.94 18.64 17.20
CA ALA A 190 -7.23 19.79 18.05
C ALA A 190 -7.53 19.42 19.52
N ARG A 191 -7.65 18.13 19.84
CA ARG A 191 -7.89 17.65 21.21
C ARG A 191 -6.62 17.71 22.05
N ASP A 192 -6.78 18.06 23.32
CA ASP A 192 -5.65 18.05 24.25
C ASP A 192 -5.02 16.65 24.33
N GLY A 193 -3.69 16.60 24.22
CA GLY A 193 -2.92 15.37 24.32
C GLY A 193 -2.90 14.50 23.05
N VAL A 194 -3.57 14.88 21.97
CA VAL A 194 -3.47 14.26 20.65
C VAL A 194 -2.45 15.04 19.81
N PHE A 195 -1.51 14.36 19.20
CA PHE A 195 -0.40 15.00 18.47
C PHE A 195 -0.46 14.82 16.97
N GLU A 196 -0.87 13.63 16.50
CA GLU A 196 -1.04 13.34 15.08
C GLU A 196 -2.07 12.23 14.88
N VAL A 197 -2.90 12.38 13.85
CA VAL A 197 -3.88 11.39 13.43
C VAL A 197 -3.64 11.08 11.96
N LEU A 198 -3.33 9.84 11.65
CA LEU A 198 -3.15 9.35 10.28
C LEU A 198 -4.30 8.39 9.94
N MET A 199 -4.90 8.61 8.78
CA MET A 199 -6.04 7.80 8.32
C MET A 199 -5.83 7.43 6.86
N HIS A 200 -6.09 6.18 6.53
CA HIS A 200 -6.06 5.71 5.16
C HIS A 200 -7.14 4.66 4.94
N HIS A 201 -7.85 4.75 3.83
CA HIS A 201 -8.81 3.75 3.38
C HIS A 201 -8.44 3.33 1.96
N ARG A 202 -8.23 2.03 1.78
CA ARG A 202 -7.93 1.44 0.47
C ARG A 202 -9.18 1.49 -0.42
N THR A 203 -8.98 1.54 -1.73
CA THR A 203 -10.01 1.50 -2.76
C THR A 203 -9.72 0.38 -3.75
N GLY A 204 -10.70 0.08 -4.62
CA GLY A 204 -10.63 -1.03 -5.55
C GLY A 204 -10.99 -2.37 -4.87
N VAL A 205 -10.56 -3.46 -5.47
CA VAL A 205 -10.86 -4.82 -5.02
C VAL A 205 -9.90 -5.22 -3.90
N ILE A 206 -10.46 -5.56 -2.74
CA ILE A 206 -9.74 -5.99 -1.53
C ILE A 206 -10.26 -7.39 -1.17
N ARG A 207 -9.38 -8.36 -1.13
CA ARG A 207 -9.74 -9.76 -0.94
C ARG A 207 -9.96 -10.11 0.53
N GLU A 208 -10.56 -11.26 0.75
CA GLU A 208 -10.71 -11.85 2.08
C GLU A 208 -9.39 -11.87 2.86
N GLY A 209 -9.44 -11.45 4.12
CA GLY A 209 -8.26 -11.40 4.99
C GLY A 209 -7.36 -10.20 4.79
N GLU A 210 -7.49 -9.43 3.70
CA GLU A 210 -6.70 -8.21 3.48
C GLU A 210 -7.21 -7.04 4.32
N ASP A 211 -6.32 -6.09 4.58
CA ASP A 211 -6.61 -4.86 5.31
C ASP A 211 -7.29 -3.82 4.42
N ILE A 212 -8.27 -3.11 4.97
CA ILE A 212 -9.12 -2.13 4.26
C ILE A 212 -8.78 -0.70 4.69
N VAL A 213 -8.68 -0.49 6.00
CA VAL A 213 -8.63 0.84 6.60
C VAL A 213 -7.69 0.87 7.79
N PHE A 214 -6.94 1.94 7.89
CA PHE A 214 -6.03 2.20 9.00
C PHE A 214 -6.37 3.53 9.66
N VAL A 215 -6.35 3.54 11.00
CA VAL A 215 -6.32 4.76 11.81
C VAL A 215 -5.16 4.62 12.77
N VAL A 216 -4.23 5.58 12.75
CA VAL A 216 -3.07 5.63 13.64
C VAL A 216 -3.10 6.95 14.38
N VAL A 217 -2.97 6.90 15.70
CA VAL A 217 -3.01 8.08 16.57
C VAL A 217 -1.77 8.13 17.45
N LEU A 218 -1.05 9.25 17.38
CA LEU A 218 0.06 9.60 18.25
C LEU A 218 -0.47 10.51 19.37
N ALA A 219 -0.32 10.12 20.62
CA ALA A 219 -0.85 10.87 21.77
C ALA A 219 0.07 10.85 22.98
N GLY A 220 -0.16 11.77 23.92
CA GLY A 220 0.58 11.86 25.17
C GLY A 220 0.36 10.66 26.09
N HIS A 221 -0.86 10.16 26.17
CA HIS A 221 -1.22 9.03 27.03
C HIS A 221 -2.18 8.08 26.32
N ARG A 222 -2.33 6.87 26.87
CA ARG A 222 -3.16 5.81 26.28
C ARG A 222 -4.65 6.15 26.19
N GLU A 223 -5.17 6.95 27.12
CA GLU A 223 -6.62 7.29 27.14
C GLU A 223 -6.99 8.12 25.91
N GLU A 224 -6.21 9.17 25.64
CA GLU A 224 -6.40 10.04 24.48
C GLU A 224 -6.21 9.22 23.17
N ALA A 225 -5.19 8.36 23.15
CA ALA A 225 -4.91 7.53 22.00
C ALA A 225 -6.09 6.59 21.65
N PHE A 226 -6.60 5.83 22.61
CA PHE A 226 -7.70 4.88 22.37
C PHE A 226 -9.01 5.57 22.02
N ARG A 227 -9.40 6.65 22.74
CA ARG A 227 -10.61 7.41 22.42
C ARG A 227 -10.55 8.01 21.02
N THR A 228 -9.38 8.53 20.65
CA THR A 228 -9.23 9.18 19.34
C THR A 228 -9.22 8.15 18.20
N VAL A 229 -8.65 6.97 18.40
CA VAL A 229 -8.74 5.87 17.42
C VAL A 229 -10.18 5.42 17.21
N GLU A 230 -10.93 5.19 18.31
CA GLU A 230 -12.34 4.79 18.26
C GLU A 230 -13.19 5.85 17.52
N ASP A 231 -13.07 7.11 17.92
CA ASP A 231 -13.79 8.21 17.26
C ASP A 231 -13.37 8.37 15.80
N GLY A 232 -12.08 8.19 15.51
CA GLY A 232 -11.53 8.30 14.17
C GLY A 232 -12.16 7.29 13.21
N ILE A 233 -12.23 6.00 13.60
CA ILE A 233 -12.83 4.98 12.73
C ILE A 233 -14.36 5.16 12.63
N ASN A 234 -15.04 5.54 13.72
CA ASN A 234 -16.47 5.78 13.69
C ASN A 234 -16.80 6.93 12.74
N ARG A 235 -16.11 8.06 12.88
CA ARG A 235 -16.30 9.22 12.01
C ARG A 235 -15.93 8.95 10.56
N LEU A 236 -14.88 8.16 10.31
CA LEU A 236 -14.53 7.77 8.94
C LEU A 236 -15.68 7.01 8.29
N LYS A 237 -16.27 6.03 8.99
CA LYS A 237 -17.41 5.26 8.49
C LYS A 237 -18.67 6.09 8.27
N ASP A 238 -18.94 7.04 9.17
CA ASP A 238 -20.17 7.82 9.16
C ASP A 238 -20.13 9.00 8.17
N GLU A 239 -18.95 9.60 7.96
CA GLU A 239 -18.82 10.91 7.36
C GLU A 239 -18.09 10.88 6.00
N VAL A 240 -17.25 9.86 5.73
CA VAL A 240 -16.51 9.77 4.48
C VAL A 240 -17.33 9.01 3.44
N PRO A 241 -17.59 9.58 2.24
CA PRO A 241 -18.40 8.95 1.22
C PRO A 241 -17.62 7.83 0.51
N ILE A 242 -17.67 6.65 1.12
CA ILE A 242 -17.07 5.41 0.60
C ILE A 242 -18.21 4.43 0.32
N PHE A 243 -18.23 3.89 -0.90
CA PHE A 243 -19.21 2.91 -1.34
C PHE A 243 -18.58 1.53 -1.29
N LYS A 244 -19.32 0.57 -0.76
CA LYS A 244 -18.87 -0.81 -0.61
C LYS A 244 -19.78 -1.75 -1.43
N LYS A 245 -19.17 -2.56 -2.27
CA LYS A 245 -19.80 -3.64 -2.98
C LYS A 245 -19.21 -4.95 -2.47
N GLU A 246 -20.05 -5.89 -2.13
CA GLU A 246 -19.62 -7.20 -1.65
C GLU A 246 -19.87 -8.27 -2.68
N THR A 247 -18.87 -9.12 -2.87
CA THR A 247 -18.96 -10.33 -3.70
C THR A 247 -18.72 -11.54 -2.82
N THR A 248 -19.73 -12.41 -2.78
CA THR A 248 -19.66 -13.72 -2.13
C THR A 248 -19.45 -14.82 -3.17
N GLU A 249 -19.34 -16.07 -2.77
CA GLU A 249 -19.30 -17.21 -3.70
C GLU A 249 -20.55 -17.31 -4.60
N ASN A 250 -21.68 -16.74 -4.20
CA ASN A 250 -22.97 -16.91 -4.88
C ASN A 250 -23.59 -15.62 -5.42
N GLU A 251 -23.26 -14.46 -4.88
CA GLU A 251 -23.97 -13.20 -5.15
C GLU A 251 -23.01 -12.00 -5.11
N GLU A 252 -23.42 -10.95 -5.79
CA GLU A 252 -22.75 -9.65 -5.83
C GLU A 252 -23.78 -8.56 -5.53
N PHE A 253 -23.52 -7.69 -4.53
CA PHE A 253 -24.47 -6.64 -4.12
C PHE A 253 -23.80 -5.43 -3.51
N TRP A 254 -24.41 -4.26 -3.74
CA TRP A 254 -24.00 -3.01 -3.09
C TRP A 254 -24.52 -2.96 -1.66
N ILE A 255 -23.63 -2.69 -0.72
CA ILE A 255 -24.02 -2.49 0.67
C ILE A 255 -24.27 -1.01 0.89
N HIS A 256 -25.52 -0.67 1.17
CA HIS A 256 -25.95 0.64 1.59
C HIS A 256 -26.12 0.66 3.12
N GLU A 257 -25.03 0.54 3.86
CA GLU A 257 -25.10 0.78 5.30
C GLU A 257 -25.10 2.29 5.57
N ARG A 258 -26.26 2.83 5.84
CA ARG A 258 -26.44 3.90 6.79
C ARG A 258 -26.95 3.24 8.09
N ALA A 259 -26.02 2.93 8.99
CA ALA A 259 -26.39 2.55 10.36
C ALA A 259 -26.90 3.78 11.11
#